data_da73edfa95c9609ae8a55c97c57757f6
#
_entry.id   da73edfa95c9609ae8a55c97c57757f6
#
_cell.length_a   1.000
_cell.length_b   1.000
_cell.length_c   1.000
_cell.angle_alpha   90.00
_cell.angle_beta   90.00
_cell.angle_gamma   90.00
#
_symmetry.space_group_name_H-M   'P 1'
#
loop_
_entity.id
_entity.type
_entity.pdbx_description
1 polymer ?
#
loop_
_entity_poly.entity_id
_entity_poly.type
_entity_poly.pdbx_seq_one_letter_code
_entity_poly.pdbx_strand_id
1 'polypeptide(L)'
;VGWPVVKADFADVLEAAITPQQIALLDTMPDQVNRLLDIIHDGPLVIGHGDVRLDNIFFSEHGNALVDYQAVSKAAPEHDLAYFVTQSLADDVRGAEHWLAIYPQHLTSEGLSYPLDDSRERYRYCALYLACYAVIIAGTLDQANERGRNLAETLLGNSLRSLVELDALKLLSQ
;
A
#
# COMPACT_ATOMS: atom_id res chain seq x y z
N VAL A 1 5.88 16.58 -1.35
CA VAL A 1 6.52 17.26 -0.19
C VAL A 1 7.43 16.30 0.58
N GLY A 2 7.02 15.05 0.87
CA GLY A 2 7.82 14.11 1.69
C GLY A 2 9.03 13.48 0.99
N TRP A 3 9.01 13.31 -0.34
CA TRP A 3 10.05 12.56 -1.05
C TRP A 3 11.47 13.11 -0.94
N PRO A 4 11.73 14.44 -1.02
CA PRO A 4 13.07 14.99 -0.77
C PRO A 4 13.58 14.70 0.65
N VAL A 5 12.70 14.74 1.67
CA VAL A 5 13.03 14.39 3.05
C VAL A 5 13.39 12.91 3.15
N VAL A 6 12.59 12.03 2.55
CA VAL A 6 12.85 10.59 2.53
C VAL A 6 14.19 10.28 1.88
N LYS A 7 14.53 10.92 0.77
CA LYS A 7 15.86 10.74 0.13
C LYS A 7 17.03 11.22 0.99
N ALA A 8 16.83 12.22 1.84
CA ALA A 8 17.87 12.75 2.69
C ALA A 8 18.03 11.97 4.01
N ASP A 9 16.91 11.65 4.67
CA ASP A 9 16.90 11.18 6.05
C ASP A 9 16.70 9.66 6.19
N PHE A 10 16.30 8.97 5.09
CA PHE A 10 16.06 7.51 5.02
C PHE A 10 16.82 6.85 3.86
N ALA A 11 18.01 7.39 3.51
CA ALA A 11 18.82 6.88 2.41
C ALA A 11 19.20 5.40 2.60
N ASP A 12 19.50 4.99 3.81
CA ASP A 12 19.81 3.61 4.19
C ASP A 12 18.63 2.66 3.99
N VAL A 13 17.41 3.11 4.29
CA VAL A 13 16.17 2.31 4.03
C VAL A 13 15.93 2.16 2.53
N LEU A 14 16.14 3.24 1.76
CA LEU A 14 16.02 3.20 0.30
C LEU A 14 17.04 2.24 -0.31
N GLU A 15 18.32 2.36 0.04
CA GLU A 15 19.42 1.54 -0.48
C GLU A 15 19.25 0.05 -0.14
N ALA A 16 18.67 -0.25 1.03
CA ALA A 16 18.37 -1.63 1.44
C ALA A 16 17.21 -2.25 0.66
N ALA A 17 16.26 -1.44 0.16
CA ALA A 17 15.03 -1.93 -0.44
C ALA A 17 15.02 -1.86 -1.97
N ILE A 18 15.61 -0.83 -2.58
CA ILE A 18 15.48 -0.54 -4.02
C ILE A 18 16.79 -0.06 -4.64
N THR A 19 16.92 -0.24 -5.95
CA THR A 19 18.08 0.19 -6.74
C THR A 19 17.99 1.69 -7.10
N PRO A 20 19.14 2.33 -7.48
CA PRO A 20 19.11 3.72 -7.97
C PRO A 20 18.18 3.95 -9.17
N GLN A 21 18.05 2.96 -10.07
CA GLN A 21 17.12 3.04 -11.19
C GLN A 21 15.66 3.05 -10.73
N GLN A 22 15.32 2.30 -9.69
CA GLN A 22 13.99 2.28 -9.10
C GLN A 22 13.68 3.58 -8.33
N ILE A 23 14.68 4.19 -7.68
CA ILE A 23 14.56 5.53 -7.10
C ILE A 23 14.22 6.55 -8.20
N ALA A 24 14.88 6.48 -9.35
CA ALA A 24 14.60 7.37 -10.48
C ALA A 24 13.18 7.20 -11.04
N LEU A 25 12.62 5.99 -11.01
CA LEU A 25 11.20 5.77 -11.34
C LEU A 25 10.27 6.43 -10.33
N LEU A 26 10.57 6.30 -9.03
CA LEU A 26 9.78 6.96 -7.97
C LEU A 26 9.86 8.50 -8.04
N ASP A 27 10.93 9.08 -8.57
CA ASP A 27 11.02 10.52 -8.83
C ASP A 27 9.94 11.02 -9.80
N THR A 28 9.41 10.16 -10.68
CA THR A 28 8.32 10.49 -11.62
C THR A 28 6.92 10.36 -11.02
N MET A 29 6.80 9.77 -9.85
CA MET A 29 5.52 9.43 -9.21
C MET A 29 4.57 10.64 -9.04
N PRO A 30 5.03 11.84 -8.63
CA PRO A 30 4.15 12.98 -8.44
C PRO A 30 3.36 13.37 -9.70
N ASP A 31 3.97 13.21 -10.88
CA ASP A 31 3.34 13.54 -12.16
C ASP A 31 2.35 12.47 -12.63
N GLN A 32 2.39 11.29 -12.03
CA GLN A 32 1.60 10.13 -12.44
C GLN A 32 0.43 9.80 -11.49
N VAL A 33 0.32 10.46 -10.35
CA VAL A 33 -0.69 10.15 -9.33
C VAL A 33 -2.11 10.15 -9.90
N ASN A 34 -2.47 11.14 -10.71
CA ASN A 34 -3.81 11.22 -11.31
C ASN A 34 -4.07 10.03 -12.25
N ARG A 35 -3.09 9.67 -13.10
CA ARG A 35 -3.19 8.50 -13.97
C ARG A 35 -3.38 7.20 -13.17
N LEU A 36 -2.64 7.04 -12.07
CA LEU A 36 -2.78 5.88 -11.19
C LEU A 36 -4.19 5.81 -10.59
N LEU A 37 -4.71 6.93 -10.12
CA LEU A 37 -6.07 7.01 -9.56
C LEU A 37 -7.12 6.70 -10.61
N ASP A 38 -6.98 7.20 -11.85
CA ASP A 38 -7.90 6.90 -12.93
C ASP A 38 -7.96 5.38 -13.20
N ILE A 39 -6.80 4.70 -13.25
CA ILE A 39 -6.72 3.25 -13.43
C ILE A 39 -7.31 2.49 -12.23
N ILE A 40 -6.98 2.91 -11.01
CA ILE A 40 -7.51 2.30 -9.78
C ILE A 40 -9.04 2.41 -9.73
N HIS A 41 -9.62 3.50 -10.23
CA HIS A 41 -11.06 3.73 -10.22
C HIS A 41 -11.78 3.22 -11.47
N ASP A 42 -11.06 2.74 -12.48
CA ASP A 42 -11.65 2.11 -13.66
C ASP A 42 -12.03 0.65 -13.35
N GLY A 43 -13.26 0.46 -12.87
CA GLY A 43 -13.81 -0.85 -12.53
C GLY A 43 -14.69 -0.84 -11.28
N PRO A 44 -14.98 -2.00 -10.67
CA PRO A 44 -15.87 -2.07 -9.53
C PRO A 44 -15.28 -1.34 -8.32
N LEU A 45 -16.15 -0.61 -7.61
CA LEU A 45 -15.81 0.11 -6.40
C LEU A 45 -16.68 -0.36 -5.24
N VAL A 46 -16.09 -0.41 -4.05
CA VAL A 46 -16.73 -0.79 -2.79
C VAL A 46 -16.60 0.31 -1.75
N ILE A 47 -17.21 0.15 -0.60
CA ILE A 47 -16.90 0.98 0.56
C ILE A 47 -15.62 0.44 1.16
N GLY A 48 -14.53 1.21 1.04
CA GLY A 48 -13.24 0.91 1.66
C GLY A 48 -13.11 1.60 3.01
N HIS A 49 -12.40 0.99 3.93
CA HIS A 49 -12.06 1.55 5.23
C HIS A 49 -11.01 2.67 5.12
N GLY A 50 -10.03 2.49 4.23
CA GLY A 50 -9.00 3.47 3.89
C GLY A 50 -7.81 3.55 4.85
N ASP A 51 -7.88 2.89 6.02
CA ASP A 51 -6.79 2.83 7.00
C ASP A 51 -6.78 1.47 7.72
N VAL A 52 -6.71 0.37 6.95
CA VAL A 52 -6.72 -1.00 7.48
C VAL A 52 -5.33 -1.36 8.00
N ARG A 53 -5.03 -0.93 9.23
CA ARG A 53 -3.81 -1.29 9.96
C ARG A 53 -4.14 -2.24 11.09
N LEU A 54 -3.15 -3.01 11.54
CA LEU A 54 -3.30 -3.90 12.70
C LEU A 54 -3.78 -3.15 13.95
N ASP A 55 -3.35 -1.89 14.14
CA ASP A 55 -3.78 -1.04 15.25
C ASP A 55 -5.29 -0.73 15.21
N ASN A 56 -5.91 -0.80 14.02
CA ASN A 56 -7.33 -0.53 13.81
C ASN A 56 -8.18 -1.82 13.77
N ILE A 57 -7.58 -2.97 14.14
CA ILE A 57 -8.26 -4.27 14.18
C ILE A 57 -8.28 -4.79 15.61
N PHE A 58 -9.47 -4.93 16.18
CA PHE A 58 -9.67 -5.60 17.46
C PHE A 58 -9.95 -7.09 17.24
N PHE A 59 -9.15 -7.92 17.87
CA PHE A 59 -9.29 -9.36 17.86
C PHE A 59 -9.94 -9.85 19.15
N SER A 60 -10.99 -10.66 19.05
CA SER A 60 -11.65 -11.24 20.22
C SER A 60 -12.14 -12.67 19.93
N GLU A 61 -12.48 -13.41 21.00
CA GLU A 61 -13.09 -14.73 20.88
C GLU A 61 -14.46 -14.71 20.16
N HIS A 62 -15.11 -13.55 20.10
CA HIS A 62 -16.41 -13.37 19.45
C HIS A 62 -16.32 -12.83 18.02
N GLY A 63 -15.12 -12.67 17.49
CA GLY A 63 -14.85 -12.14 16.15
C GLY A 63 -13.93 -10.92 16.15
N ASN A 64 -13.65 -10.41 14.98
CA ASN A 64 -12.79 -9.25 14.77
C ASN A 64 -13.64 -8.04 14.44
N ALA A 65 -13.19 -6.86 14.86
CA ALA A 65 -13.84 -5.59 14.55
C ALA A 65 -12.83 -4.59 14.01
N LEU A 66 -13.20 -3.89 12.94
CA LEU A 66 -12.48 -2.73 12.44
C LEU A 66 -13.01 -1.49 13.17
N VAL A 67 -12.11 -0.57 13.50
CA VAL A 67 -12.39 0.72 14.12
C VAL A 67 -11.67 1.84 13.39
N ASP A 68 -11.99 3.09 13.73
CA ASP A 68 -11.38 4.28 13.14
C ASP A 68 -11.68 4.46 11.64
N TYR A 69 -12.96 4.62 11.34
CA TYR A 69 -13.50 4.82 9.99
C TYR A 69 -13.32 6.25 9.45
N GLN A 70 -12.34 7.01 9.94
CA GLN A 70 -12.11 8.41 9.51
C GLN A 70 -11.75 8.55 8.01
N ALA A 71 -11.17 7.51 7.42
CA ALA A 71 -10.74 7.49 6.01
C ALA A 71 -11.70 6.74 5.09
N VAL A 72 -12.91 6.37 5.58
CA VAL A 72 -13.88 5.61 4.79
C VAL A 72 -14.23 6.34 3.49
N SER A 73 -14.16 5.60 2.39
CA SER A 73 -14.38 6.16 1.07
C SER A 73 -14.87 5.11 0.07
N LYS A 74 -15.29 5.57 -1.11
CA LYS A 74 -15.53 4.69 -2.25
C LYS A 74 -14.18 4.37 -2.92
N ALA A 75 -13.75 3.12 -2.86
CA ALA A 75 -12.43 2.68 -3.28
C ALA A 75 -12.48 1.37 -4.09
N ALA A 76 -11.38 1.09 -4.79
CA ALA A 76 -11.18 -0.24 -5.35
C ALA A 76 -11.15 -1.29 -4.25
N PRO A 77 -11.69 -2.50 -4.47
CA PRO A 77 -11.62 -3.59 -3.48
C PRO A 77 -10.19 -3.89 -3.01
N GLU A 78 -9.22 -3.78 -3.92
CA GLU A 78 -7.82 -4.06 -3.64
C GLU A 78 -7.13 -2.99 -2.79
N HIS A 79 -7.72 -1.81 -2.63
CA HIS A 79 -7.10 -0.72 -1.90
C HIS A 79 -6.81 -1.09 -0.44
N ASP A 80 -7.84 -1.54 0.30
CA ASP A 80 -7.68 -1.93 1.70
C ASP A 80 -6.81 -3.18 1.85
N LEU A 81 -6.94 -4.13 0.92
CA LEU A 81 -6.09 -5.31 0.90
C LEU A 81 -4.62 -4.93 0.69
N ALA A 82 -4.32 -4.06 -0.28
CA ALA A 82 -2.97 -3.59 -0.53
C ALA A 82 -2.42 -2.82 0.68
N TYR A 83 -3.22 -1.94 1.29
CA TYR A 83 -2.84 -1.22 2.49
C TYR A 83 -2.43 -2.18 3.61
N PHE A 84 -3.29 -3.15 3.93
CA PHE A 84 -3.04 -4.13 4.99
C PHE A 84 -1.78 -4.95 4.72
N VAL A 85 -1.66 -5.53 3.52
CA VAL A 85 -0.55 -6.43 3.18
C VAL A 85 0.78 -5.69 3.09
N THR A 86 0.82 -4.51 2.43
CA THR A 86 2.08 -3.81 2.18
C THR A 86 2.58 -2.98 3.35
N GLN A 87 1.72 -2.60 4.29
CA GLN A 87 2.10 -1.69 5.37
C GLN A 87 1.97 -2.27 6.77
N SER A 88 1.15 -3.32 6.96
CA SER A 88 0.87 -3.87 8.29
C SER A 88 1.41 -5.26 8.53
N LEU A 89 1.68 -6.04 7.48
CA LEU A 89 2.18 -7.40 7.64
C LEU A 89 3.71 -7.44 7.63
N ALA A 90 4.28 -8.29 8.48
CA ALA A 90 5.71 -8.56 8.52
C ALA A 90 6.13 -9.47 7.35
N ASP A 91 7.41 -9.44 7.00
CA ASP A 91 7.99 -10.18 5.86
C ASP A 91 7.81 -11.70 5.93
N ASP A 92 7.64 -12.26 7.14
CA ASP A 92 7.39 -13.69 7.37
C ASP A 92 5.93 -14.11 7.19
N VAL A 93 5.02 -13.12 7.02
CA VAL A 93 3.61 -13.37 6.75
C VAL A 93 3.38 -13.55 5.26
N ARG A 94 2.39 -14.38 4.93
CA ARG A 94 2.03 -14.71 3.54
C ARG A 94 1.89 -13.46 2.68
N GLY A 95 2.61 -13.46 1.57
CA GLY A 95 2.65 -12.34 0.63
C GLY A 95 1.33 -12.09 -0.13
N ALA A 96 1.35 -11.09 -1.00
CA ALA A 96 0.19 -10.63 -1.76
C ALA A 96 -0.54 -11.76 -2.52
N GLU A 97 0.18 -12.71 -3.11
CA GLU A 97 -0.41 -13.81 -3.88
C GLU A 97 -1.35 -14.70 -3.04
N HIS A 98 -1.03 -14.93 -1.78
CA HIS A 98 -1.92 -15.67 -0.90
C HIS A 98 -3.26 -14.96 -0.71
N TRP A 99 -3.20 -13.64 -0.43
CA TRP A 99 -4.40 -12.85 -0.17
C TRP A 99 -5.21 -12.62 -1.44
N LEU A 100 -4.56 -12.41 -2.58
CA LEU A 100 -5.20 -12.28 -3.88
C LEU A 100 -5.88 -13.58 -4.33
N ALA A 101 -5.41 -14.75 -3.88
CA ALA A 101 -6.09 -16.01 -4.14
C ALA A 101 -7.41 -16.17 -3.36
N ILE A 102 -7.53 -15.53 -2.20
CA ILE A 102 -8.68 -15.68 -1.28
C ILE A 102 -9.67 -14.53 -1.44
N TYR A 103 -9.19 -13.31 -1.47
CA TYR A 103 -10.01 -12.11 -1.39
C TYR A 103 -11.06 -11.99 -2.51
N PRO A 104 -10.75 -12.22 -3.80
CA PRO A 104 -11.74 -12.19 -4.86
C PRO A 104 -12.85 -13.24 -4.71
N GLN A 105 -12.56 -14.37 -4.06
CA GLN A 105 -13.58 -15.39 -3.80
C GLN A 105 -14.62 -14.89 -2.80
N HIS A 106 -14.18 -14.16 -1.75
CA HIS A 106 -15.09 -13.54 -0.81
C HIS A 106 -15.90 -12.43 -1.48
N LEU A 107 -15.30 -11.59 -2.30
CA LEU A 107 -16.03 -10.57 -3.07
C LEU A 107 -17.08 -11.20 -3.97
N THR A 108 -16.78 -12.33 -4.61
CA THR A 108 -17.73 -13.06 -5.44
C THR A 108 -18.91 -13.58 -4.63
N SER A 109 -18.69 -14.09 -3.42
CA SER A 109 -19.79 -14.52 -2.53
C SER A 109 -20.71 -13.38 -2.12
N GLU A 110 -20.22 -12.15 -2.10
CA GLU A 110 -20.98 -10.92 -1.82
C GLU A 110 -21.57 -10.28 -3.11
N GLY A 111 -21.46 -10.96 -4.24
CA GLY A 111 -22.06 -10.51 -5.51
C GLY A 111 -21.18 -9.62 -6.38
N LEU A 112 -19.91 -9.39 -6.00
CA LEU A 112 -18.93 -8.68 -6.80
C LEU A 112 -17.94 -9.67 -7.42
N SER A 113 -18.03 -9.88 -8.72
CA SER A 113 -17.14 -10.78 -9.45
C SER A 113 -16.44 -10.06 -10.58
N TYR A 114 -15.13 -10.25 -10.66
CA TYR A 114 -14.32 -9.83 -11.81
C TYR A 114 -13.06 -10.70 -11.90
N PRO A 115 -12.37 -10.72 -13.07
CA PRO A 115 -11.24 -11.61 -13.31
C PRO A 115 -10.10 -11.41 -12.29
N LEU A 116 -9.47 -12.52 -11.88
CA LEU A 116 -8.35 -12.49 -10.94
C LEU A 116 -7.16 -11.71 -11.49
N ASP A 117 -6.91 -11.76 -12.80
CA ASP A 117 -5.81 -11.05 -13.42
C ASP A 117 -6.04 -9.53 -13.36
N ASP A 118 -7.27 -9.05 -13.56
CA ASP A 118 -7.63 -7.64 -13.39
C ASP A 118 -7.44 -7.21 -11.93
N SER A 119 -7.84 -8.06 -10.98
CA SER A 119 -7.62 -7.81 -9.55
C SER A 119 -6.14 -7.73 -9.19
N ARG A 120 -5.30 -8.63 -9.73
CA ARG A 120 -3.84 -8.59 -9.52
C ARG A 120 -3.20 -7.32 -10.06
N GLU A 121 -3.57 -6.93 -11.26
CA GLU A 121 -3.04 -5.71 -11.86
C GLU A 121 -3.46 -4.49 -11.04
N ARG A 122 -4.73 -4.38 -10.70
CA ARG A 122 -5.28 -3.29 -9.90
C ARG A 122 -4.67 -3.22 -8.50
N TYR A 123 -4.41 -4.39 -7.87
CA TYR A 123 -3.68 -4.46 -6.61
C TYR A 123 -2.28 -3.84 -6.71
N ARG A 124 -1.55 -4.07 -7.79
CA ARG A 124 -0.22 -3.47 -8.03
C ARG A 124 -0.30 -1.95 -8.12
N TYR A 125 -1.32 -1.42 -8.82
CA TYR A 125 -1.57 0.03 -8.86
C TYR A 125 -1.94 0.59 -7.49
N CYS A 126 -2.75 -0.11 -6.71
CA CYS A 126 -3.08 0.28 -5.32
C CYS A 126 -1.83 0.29 -4.44
N ALA A 127 -0.99 -0.74 -4.49
CA ALA A 127 0.27 -0.80 -3.73
C ALA A 127 1.20 0.37 -4.09
N LEU A 128 1.33 0.68 -5.39
CA LEU A 128 2.14 1.80 -5.87
C LEU A 128 1.59 3.15 -5.37
N TYR A 129 0.29 3.37 -5.45
CA TYR A 129 -0.36 4.58 -4.92
C TYR A 129 -0.17 4.70 -3.40
N LEU A 130 -0.33 3.60 -2.67
CA LEU A 130 -0.18 3.57 -1.20
C LEU A 130 1.25 3.83 -0.73
N ALA A 131 2.27 3.55 -1.55
CA ALA A 131 3.64 3.95 -1.25
C ALA A 131 3.79 5.48 -1.12
N CYS A 132 2.93 6.28 -1.75
CA CYS A 132 2.86 7.72 -1.52
C CYS A 132 2.52 8.05 -0.07
N TYR A 133 1.64 7.28 0.56
CA TYR A 133 1.29 7.48 1.98
C TYR A 133 2.48 7.20 2.88
N ALA A 134 3.21 6.10 2.64
CA ALA A 134 4.43 5.79 3.38
C ALA A 134 5.47 6.92 3.25
N VAL A 135 5.65 7.47 2.04
CA VAL A 135 6.53 8.63 1.78
C VAL A 135 6.05 9.89 2.50
N ILE A 136 4.75 10.17 2.48
CA ILE A 136 4.18 11.35 3.17
C ILE A 136 4.37 11.20 4.68
N ILE A 137 4.05 10.03 5.24
CA ILE A 137 4.21 9.75 6.67
C ILE A 137 5.67 9.88 7.06
N ALA A 138 6.60 9.21 6.36
CA ALA A 138 8.03 9.28 6.64
C ALA A 138 8.59 10.72 6.53
N GLY A 139 8.10 11.49 5.56
CA GLY A 139 8.55 12.87 5.35
C GLY A 139 7.90 13.93 6.25
N THR A 140 6.91 13.57 7.08
CA THR A 140 6.16 14.52 7.91
C THR A 140 6.12 14.18 9.40
N LEU A 141 6.42 12.94 9.78
CA LEU A 141 6.52 12.54 11.17
C LEU A 141 7.70 13.24 11.87
N ASP A 142 7.54 13.53 13.16
CA ASP A 142 8.61 14.02 14.03
C ASP A 142 9.66 12.91 14.22
N GLN A 143 10.78 13.05 13.52
CA GLN A 143 11.89 12.10 13.54
C GLN A 143 12.78 12.22 14.80
N ALA A 144 12.61 13.26 15.60
CA ALA A 144 13.26 13.37 16.90
C ALA A 144 12.67 12.38 17.92
N ASN A 145 11.46 11.86 17.64
CA ASN A 145 10.82 10.81 18.42
C ASN A 145 11.19 9.43 17.84
N GLU A 146 11.91 8.61 18.60
CA GLU A 146 12.36 7.27 18.21
C GLU A 146 11.20 6.39 17.71
N ARG A 147 10.03 6.43 18.37
CA ARG A 147 8.84 5.67 17.94
C ARG A 147 8.33 6.14 16.57
N GLY A 148 8.34 7.46 16.33
CA GLY A 148 7.94 8.04 15.04
C GLY A 148 8.91 7.63 13.93
N ARG A 149 10.21 7.67 14.19
CA ARG A 149 11.23 7.24 13.23
C ARG A 149 11.11 5.75 12.91
N ASN A 150 11.01 4.88 13.90
CA ASN A 150 10.86 3.43 13.71
C ASN A 150 9.59 3.11 12.90
N LEU A 151 8.49 3.80 13.16
CA LEU A 151 7.26 3.65 12.37
C LEU A 151 7.48 4.05 10.90
N ALA A 152 8.12 5.19 10.66
CA ALA A 152 8.41 5.68 9.32
C ALA A 152 9.32 4.70 8.54
N GLU A 153 10.40 4.21 9.17
CA GLU A 153 11.32 3.23 8.59
C GLU A 153 10.60 1.93 8.25
N THR A 154 9.73 1.44 9.14
CA THR A 154 8.96 0.21 8.93
C THR A 154 7.98 0.36 7.77
N LEU A 155 7.17 1.42 7.77
CA LEU A 155 6.17 1.65 6.72
C LEU A 155 6.83 1.84 5.36
N LEU A 156 7.89 2.64 5.30
CA LEU A 156 8.62 2.90 4.08
C LEU A 156 9.30 1.63 3.55
N GLY A 157 10.03 0.92 4.41
CA GLY A 157 10.71 -0.32 4.05
C GLY A 157 9.75 -1.40 3.55
N ASN A 158 8.63 -1.63 4.25
CA ASN A 158 7.62 -2.61 3.85
C ASN A 158 6.99 -2.25 2.50
N SER A 159 6.60 -0.98 2.33
CA SER A 159 6.03 -0.52 1.06
C SER A 159 7.01 -0.70 -0.10
N LEU A 160 8.27 -0.29 0.05
CA LEU A 160 9.26 -0.40 -1.03
C LEU A 160 9.57 -1.85 -1.40
N ARG A 161 9.76 -2.74 -0.42
CA ARG A 161 9.95 -4.18 -0.67
C ARG A 161 8.77 -4.79 -1.42
N SER A 162 7.55 -4.48 -0.99
CA SER A 162 6.34 -4.93 -1.66
C SER A 162 6.27 -4.46 -3.12
N LEU A 163 6.68 -3.22 -3.42
CA LEU A 163 6.72 -2.74 -4.81
C LEU A 163 7.72 -3.52 -5.68
N VAL A 164 8.85 -3.94 -5.11
CA VAL A 164 9.83 -4.78 -5.81
C VAL A 164 9.28 -6.19 -6.05
N GLU A 165 8.71 -6.83 -5.02
CA GLU A 165 8.12 -8.17 -5.11
C GLU A 165 6.99 -8.24 -6.13
N LEU A 166 6.15 -7.20 -6.18
CA LEU A 166 5.04 -7.08 -7.11
C LEU A 166 5.47 -6.62 -8.52
N ASP A 167 6.74 -6.30 -8.73
CA ASP A 167 7.22 -5.66 -9.96
C ASP A 167 6.42 -4.38 -10.32
N ALA A 168 5.88 -3.70 -9.30
CA ALA A 168 4.93 -2.60 -9.48
C ALA A 168 5.61 -1.32 -9.98
N LEU A 169 6.90 -1.12 -9.70
CA LEU A 169 7.65 0.06 -10.16
C LEU A 169 7.71 0.18 -11.69
N LYS A 170 7.61 -0.94 -12.43
CA LYS A 170 7.54 -0.92 -13.90
C LYS A 170 6.29 -0.23 -14.45
N LEU A 171 5.22 -0.14 -13.66
CA LEU A 171 4.00 0.57 -14.05
C LEU A 171 4.22 2.08 -14.24
N LEU A 172 5.28 2.63 -13.65
CA LEU A 172 5.69 4.04 -13.85
C LEU A 172 6.41 4.28 -15.18
N SER A 173 6.80 3.23 -15.91
CA SER A 173 7.48 3.33 -17.21
C SER A 173 6.50 3.19 -18.39
N GLN A 174 5.23 2.96 -18.14
CA GLN A 174 4.17 2.80 -19.11
C GLN A 174 3.44 4.14 -19.28
#